data_a3b0d24ec9e1c2c98cb5e388c8ed2ee4
#
_entry.id   a3b0d24ec9e1c2c98cb5e388c8ed2ee4
#
_cell.length_a   1.000
_cell.length_b   1.000
_cell.length_c   1.000
_cell.angle_alpha   90.00
_cell.angle_beta   90.00
_cell.angle_gamma   90.00
#
_symmetry.space_group_name_H-M   'P 1'
#
loop_
_entity.id
_entity.type
_entity.pdbx_description
1 polymer ?
#
loop_
_entity_poly.entity_id
_entity_poly.type
_entity_poly.pdbx_seq_one_letter_code
_entity_poly.pdbx_strand_id
1 'polypeptide(L)'
;MSNASLKEQLQTLGLSSAITEKPQQSKSKRPLKEKKSAAKAQKPAWLEQAQYGVELLKAYFPGCFKEMKDIQPLKKGIKQDLVKFLSTQENIVVGDKACMVNSLAYYVNSPAYHKQVTEGAVRIGLDGEPAGIVTAEEATYSVECRQAKLEKKKKSPSSNTEASITPEK
;
A
#
# COMPACT_ATOMS: atom_id res chain seq x y z
N MET A 1 -25.78 20.82 -42.98
CA MET A 1 -24.71 21.39 -42.12
C MET A 1 -23.65 20.30 -41.97
N SER A 2 -22.54 20.44 -42.67
CA SER A 2 -21.52 19.41 -42.85
C SER A 2 -20.52 19.52 -41.69
N ASN A 3 -20.40 18.43 -40.92
CA ASN A 3 -19.38 18.32 -39.87
C ASN A 3 -18.03 18.03 -40.53
N ALA A 4 -17.19 19.04 -40.60
CA ALA A 4 -15.79 18.87 -41.01
C ALA A 4 -15.05 17.92 -40.06
N SER A 5 -14.33 16.98 -40.64
CA SER A 5 -13.58 15.99 -39.88
C SER A 5 -12.47 16.64 -39.04
N LEU A 6 -12.23 16.13 -37.83
CA LEU A 6 -11.17 16.56 -36.92
C LEU A 6 -9.79 16.70 -37.60
N LYS A 7 -9.58 15.95 -38.66
CA LYS A 7 -8.36 15.96 -39.49
C LYS A 7 -8.20 17.24 -40.31
N GLU A 8 -9.30 17.85 -40.75
CA GLU A 8 -9.32 19.10 -41.48
C GLU A 8 -9.09 20.31 -40.56
N GLN A 9 -9.55 20.22 -39.32
CA GLN A 9 -9.34 21.26 -38.31
C GLN A 9 -7.87 21.36 -37.87
N LEU A 10 -7.13 20.23 -37.86
CA LEU A 10 -5.70 20.19 -37.53
C LEU A 10 -4.81 20.73 -38.66
N GLN A 11 -5.26 20.70 -39.90
CA GLN A 11 -4.53 21.26 -41.05
C GLN A 11 -4.60 22.79 -41.12
N THR A 12 -5.65 23.40 -40.62
CA THR A 12 -5.81 24.85 -40.59
C THR A 12 -5.02 25.55 -39.48
N LEU A 13 -4.45 24.81 -38.54
CA LEU A 13 -3.67 25.36 -37.41
C LEU A 13 -2.15 25.39 -37.66
N GLY A 14 -1.70 25.19 -38.92
CA GLY A 14 -0.31 25.49 -39.33
C GLY A 14 0.78 24.65 -38.68
N LEU A 15 0.48 23.46 -38.14
CA LEU A 15 1.47 22.53 -37.57
C LEU A 15 1.91 21.47 -38.55
N SER A 16 2.29 21.90 -39.76
CA SER A 16 2.93 21.05 -40.75
C SER A 16 4.14 21.75 -41.31
N SER A 17 5.29 21.42 -40.80
CA SER A 17 6.58 21.50 -41.53
C SER A 17 7.76 21.41 -40.58
N ALA A 18 8.41 20.28 -40.54
CA ALA A 18 9.84 20.16 -40.71
C ALA A 18 10.26 18.69 -40.52
N ILE A 19 10.16 17.95 -41.59
CA ILE A 19 10.92 16.72 -41.78
C ILE A 19 11.82 16.98 -42.97
N THR A 20 13.13 16.91 -42.80
CA THR A 20 14.19 16.53 -43.73
C THR A 20 15.49 17.12 -43.20
N GLU A 21 16.40 16.30 -42.78
CA GLU A 21 17.55 15.82 -43.54
C GLU A 21 18.51 15.02 -42.64
N LYS A 22 18.89 13.86 -43.13
CA LYS A 22 20.13 13.16 -42.78
C LYS A 22 21.25 13.71 -43.69
N PRO A 23 22.56 13.76 -43.31
CA PRO A 23 23.38 12.55 -43.33
C PRO A 23 24.60 12.48 -42.38
N GLN A 24 25.06 11.23 -42.24
CA GLN A 24 26.46 10.72 -42.14
C GLN A 24 27.32 10.89 -40.88
N GLN A 25 27.51 9.72 -40.29
CA GLN A 25 28.76 9.06 -39.84
C GLN A 25 29.89 9.90 -39.21
N SER A 26 30.15 9.58 -37.95
CA SER A 26 31.53 9.24 -37.55
C SER A 26 31.57 8.30 -36.34
N LYS A 27 32.40 7.27 -36.49
CA LYS A 27 32.77 6.24 -35.53
C LYS A 27 33.40 6.85 -34.28
N SER A 28 33.06 6.43 -33.08
CA SER A 28 34.05 6.02 -32.08
C SER A 28 33.46 5.76 -30.68
N LYS A 29 33.64 4.52 -30.24
CA LYS A 29 34.05 4.10 -28.89
C LYS A 29 33.03 4.01 -27.73
N ARG A 30 32.84 2.73 -27.37
CA ARG A 30 32.59 2.13 -26.05
C ARG A 30 31.19 2.31 -25.43
N PRO A 31 30.46 1.19 -25.23
CA PRO A 31 29.27 1.22 -24.43
C PRO A 31 29.66 1.42 -22.96
N LEU A 32 29.28 2.57 -22.40
CA LEU A 32 29.15 2.68 -20.95
C LEU A 32 28.19 1.56 -20.52
N LYS A 33 28.67 0.70 -19.63
CA LYS A 33 27.83 -0.23 -18.90
C LYS A 33 26.78 0.60 -18.17
N GLU A 34 25.60 0.72 -18.74
CA GLU A 34 24.41 1.06 -17.98
C GLU A 34 24.30 0.01 -16.87
N LYS A 35 24.56 0.45 -15.65
CA LYS A 35 24.15 -0.29 -14.46
C LYS A 35 22.65 -0.48 -14.59
N LYS A 36 22.22 -1.69 -14.95
CA LYS A 36 20.84 -2.13 -14.80
C LYS A 36 20.49 -1.88 -13.33
N SER A 37 19.85 -0.77 -13.07
CA SER A 37 19.17 -0.56 -11.80
C SER A 37 18.23 -1.73 -11.65
N ALA A 38 18.50 -2.58 -10.67
CA ALA A 38 17.65 -3.71 -10.32
C ALA A 38 16.22 -3.17 -10.23
N ALA A 39 15.35 -3.65 -11.11
CA ALA A 39 13.94 -3.30 -11.11
C ALA A 39 13.41 -3.69 -9.73
N LYS A 40 13.23 -2.70 -8.85
CA LYS A 40 12.52 -2.87 -7.60
C LYS A 40 11.17 -3.43 -7.99
N ALA A 41 10.88 -4.65 -7.58
CA ALA A 41 9.59 -5.28 -7.80
C ALA A 41 8.50 -4.26 -7.46
N GLN A 42 7.75 -3.83 -8.47
CA GLN A 42 6.74 -2.79 -8.30
C GLN A 42 5.73 -3.29 -7.28
N LYS A 43 5.59 -2.54 -6.20
CA LYS A 43 4.60 -2.87 -5.18
C LYS A 43 3.22 -2.84 -5.84
N PRO A 44 2.33 -3.80 -5.53
CA PRO A 44 0.99 -3.78 -6.10
C PRO A 44 0.25 -2.49 -5.71
N ALA A 45 -0.47 -1.89 -6.63
CA ALA A 45 -1.17 -0.60 -6.44
C ALA A 45 -2.10 -0.58 -5.22
N TRP A 46 -2.76 -1.71 -4.91
CA TRP A 46 -3.60 -1.82 -3.73
C TRP A 46 -2.83 -1.59 -2.42
N LEU A 47 -1.53 -1.93 -2.39
CA LEU A 47 -0.70 -1.76 -1.18
C LEU A 47 -0.42 -0.28 -0.90
N GLU A 48 -0.19 0.51 -1.93
CA GLU A 48 0.00 1.96 -1.80
C GLU A 48 -1.28 2.63 -1.29
N GLN A 49 -2.43 2.25 -1.84
CA GLN A 49 -3.72 2.72 -1.35
C GLN A 49 -3.98 2.32 0.10
N ALA A 50 -3.65 1.07 0.49
CA ALA A 50 -3.81 0.62 1.86
C ALA A 50 -2.89 1.37 2.83
N GLN A 51 -1.65 1.65 2.43
CA GLN A 51 -0.70 2.44 3.23
C GLN A 51 -1.18 3.88 3.38
N TYR A 52 -1.61 4.51 2.29
CA TYR A 52 -2.18 5.86 2.31
C TYR A 52 -3.39 5.96 3.25
N GLY A 53 -4.33 5.02 3.17
CA GLY A 53 -5.48 5.02 4.06
C GLY A 53 -5.12 4.77 5.53
N VAL A 54 -4.07 4.02 5.84
CA VAL A 54 -3.56 3.90 7.22
C VAL A 54 -2.95 5.21 7.70
N GLU A 55 -2.26 5.95 6.85
CA GLU A 55 -1.75 7.28 7.21
C GLU A 55 -2.88 8.27 7.49
N LEU A 56 -3.94 8.25 6.69
CA LEU A 56 -5.13 9.02 6.96
C LEU A 56 -5.77 8.64 8.32
N LEU A 57 -5.90 7.33 8.61
CA LEU A 57 -6.43 6.87 9.90
C LEU A 57 -5.59 7.40 11.08
N LYS A 58 -4.28 7.41 10.97
CA LYS A 58 -3.39 7.96 12.00
C LYS A 58 -3.53 9.48 12.14
N ALA A 59 -3.69 10.20 11.02
CA ALA A 59 -3.85 11.65 11.02
C ALA A 59 -5.18 12.08 11.66
N TYR A 60 -6.27 11.39 11.35
CA TYR A 60 -7.59 11.74 11.88
C TYR A 60 -7.85 11.17 13.28
N PHE A 61 -7.27 10.02 13.62
CA PHE A 61 -7.49 9.33 14.90
C PHE A 61 -6.18 8.94 15.59
N PRO A 62 -5.33 9.88 15.96
CA PRO A 62 -4.01 9.59 16.55
C PRO A 62 -4.10 8.85 17.90
N GLY A 63 -5.20 9.01 18.65
CA GLY A 63 -5.45 8.28 19.89
C GLY A 63 -5.69 6.79 19.68
N CYS A 64 -6.29 6.42 18.53
CA CYS A 64 -6.67 5.06 18.22
C CYS A 64 -5.63 4.34 17.33
N PHE A 65 -5.17 4.98 16.26
CA PHE A 65 -4.24 4.39 15.29
C PHE A 65 -2.83 4.91 15.52
N LYS A 66 -2.09 4.21 16.34
CA LYS A 66 -0.71 4.54 16.68
C LYS A 66 0.28 3.90 15.70
N GLU A 67 1.55 4.28 15.83
CA GLU A 67 2.64 3.66 15.07
C GLU A 67 2.87 2.20 15.48
N MET A 68 3.63 1.47 14.65
CA MET A 68 3.84 0.02 14.81
C MET A 68 4.37 -0.41 16.19
N LYS A 69 4.98 0.49 16.94
CA LYS A 69 5.53 0.21 18.28
C LYS A 69 4.47 0.26 19.38
N ASP A 70 3.51 1.16 19.22
CA ASP A 70 2.51 1.52 20.24
C ASP A 70 1.09 1.08 19.84
N ILE A 71 0.98 0.12 18.92
CA ILE A 71 -0.29 -0.43 18.48
C ILE A 71 -1.03 -1.01 19.68
N GLN A 72 -2.32 -0.70 19.79
CA GLN A 72 -3.21 -1.27 20.79
C GLN A 72 -4.36 -2.02 20.12
N PRO A 73 -4.91 -3.05 20.78
CA PRO A 73 -6.08 -3.75 20.26
C PRO A 73 -7.26 -2.79 20.07
N LEU A 74 -7.95 -2.90 18.95
CA LEU A 74 -9.08 -2.05 18.64
C LEU A 74 -10.38 -2.64 19.18
N LYS A 75 -11.36 -1.78 19.49
CA LYS A 75 -12.72 -2.14 19.88
C LYS A 75 -13.36 -3.06 18.83
N LYS A 76 -14.14 -4.04 19.28
CA LYS A 76 -15.01 -4.83 18.38
C LYS A 76 -16.04 -3.91 17.73
N GLY A 77 -16.18 -4.04 16.40
CA GLY A 77 -17.11 -3.18 15.65
C GLY A 77 -16.60 -1.78 15.33
N ILE A 78 -15.30 -1.49 15.56
CA ILE A 78 -14.71 -0.18 15.27
C ILE A 78 -14.90 0.25 13.80
N LYS A 79 -15.06 -0.69 12.88
CA LYS A 79 -15.36 -0.39 11.48
C LYS A 79 -16.71 0.32 11.34
N GLN A 80 -17.71 -0.12 12.08
CA GLN A 80 -19.03 0.52 12.06
C GLN A 80 -18.98 1.91 12.69
N ASP A 81 -18.23 2.05 13.79
CA ASP A 81 -18.04 3.34 14.44
C ASP A 81 -17.31 4.32 13.50
N LEU A 82 -16.28 3.83 12.80
CA LEU A 82 -15.56 4.61 11.79
C LEU A 82 -16.47 5.05 10.64
N VAL A 83 -17.29 4.14 10.09
CA VAL A 83 -18.23 4.47 9.01
C VAL A 83 -19.25 5.49 9.47
N LYS A 84 -19.82 5.35 10.68
CA LYS A 84 -20.73 6.33 11.26
C LYS A 84 -20.09 7.70 11.40
N PHE A 85 -18.89 7.75 11.96
CA PHE A 85 -18.14 9.01 12.10
C PHE A 85 -17.89 9.66 10.74
N LEU A 86 -17.36 8.89 9.76
CA LEU A 86 -17.05 9.40 8.43
C LEU A 86 -18.30 9.86 7.66
N SER A 87 -19.48 9.29 7.93
CA SER A 87 -20.73 9.72 7.30
C SER A 87 -21.15 11.12 7.73
N THR A 88 -20.81 11.53 8.93
CA THR A 88 -21.12 12.88 9.45
C THR A 88 -20.10 13.95 9.02
N GLN A 89 -18.93 13.54 8.54
CA GLN A 89 -17.86 14.46 8.11
C GLN A 89 -18.05 14.86 6.65
N GLU A 90 -18.49 16.08 6.38
CA GLU A 90 -18.64 16.59 5.03
C GLU A 90 -17.29 17.06 4.43
N ASN A 91 -16.34 17.43 5.27
CA ASN A 91 -15.04 17.97 4.87
C ASN A 91 -14.08 16.92 4.29
N ILE A 92 -14.39 15.62 4.40
CA ILE A 92 -13.53 14.54 3.92
C ILE A 92 -14.07 14.05 2.57
N VAL A 93 -13.18 13.96 1.58
CA VAL A 93 -13.52 13.46 0.24
C VAL A 93 -13.99 12.01 0.33
N VAL A 94 -15.01 11.66 -0.46
CA VAL A 94 -15.60 10.31 -0.47
C VAL A 94 -14.57 9.22 -0.75
N GLY A 95 -13.60 9.51 -1.64
CA GLY A 95 -12.49 8.60 -1.94
C GLY A 95 -11.62 8.30 -0.71
N ASP A 96 -11.32 9.32 0.09
CA ASP A 96 -10.52 9.16 1.31
C ASP A 96 -11.28 8.41 2.41
N LYS A 97 -12.59 8.66 2.54
CA LYS A 97 -13.47 7.88 3.43
C LYS A 97 -13.43 6.39 3.10
N ALA A 98 -13.61 6.06 1.82
CA ALA A 98 -13.53 4.68 1.34
C ALA A 98 -12.14 4.07 1.55
N CYS A 99 -11.09 4.84 1.32
CA CYS A 99 -9.71 4.43 1.53
C CYS A 99 -9.44 4.09 3.01
N MET A 100 -9.87 4.94 3.95
CA MET A 100 -9.75 4.71 5.39
C MET A 100 -10.46 3.43 5.83
N VAL A 101 -11.71 3.21 5.40
CA VAL A 101 -12.49 2.02 5.76
C VAL A 101 -11.85 0.73 5.23
N ASN A 102 -11.34 0.75 4.00
CA ASN A 102 -10.68 -0.40 3.39
C ASN A 102 -9.32 -0.68 4.04
N SER A 103 -8.58 0.36 4.40
CA SER A 103 -7.25 0.25 5.01
C SER A 103 -7.28 -0.27 6.43
N LEU A 104 -8.41 -0.15 7.13
CA LEU A 104 -8.59 -0.73 8.46
C LEU A 104 -8.30 -2.24 8.46
N ALA A 105 -8.76 -2.97 7.43
CA ALA A 105 -8.48 -4.39 7.29
C ALA A 105 -6.98 -4.67 7.13
N TYR A 106 -6.26 -3.83 6.41
CA TYR A 106 -4.80 -3.95 6.27
C TYR A 106 -4.08 -3.71 7.61
N TYR A 107 -4.51 -2.71 8.39
CA TYR A 107 -3.95 -2.39 9.70
C TYR A 107 -4.13 -3.52 10.70
N VAL A 108 -5.35 -4.03 10.90
CA VAL A 108 -5.64 -5.10 11.87
C VAL A 108 -5.06 -6.45 11.45
N ASN A 109 -4.87 -6.67 10.17
CA ASN A 109 -4.24 -7.87 9.65
C ASN A 109 -2.71 -7.83 9.66
N SER A 110 -2.08 -6.76 10.12
CA SER A 110 -0.63 -6.68 10.21
C SER A 110 -0.06 -7.62 11.29
N PRO A 111 1.11 -8.23 11.08
CA PRO A 111 1.75 -9.05 12.13
C PRO A 111 2.07 -8.25 13.40
N ALA A 112 2.30 -6.95 13.26
CA ALA A 112 2.54 -6.05 14.38
C ALA A 112 1.28 -5.89 15.25
N TYR A 113 0.10 -5.75 14.63
CA TYR A 113 -1.17 -5.71 15.34
C TYR A 113 -1.43 -7.01 16.11
N HIS A 114 -1.33 -8.14 15.45
CA HIS A 114 -1.55 -9.44 16.10
C HIS A 114 -0.58 -9.73 17.27
N LYS A 115 0.61 -9.12 17.26
CA LYS A 115 1.57 -9.24 18.37
C LYS A 115 1.03 -8.55 19.65
N GLN A 116 0.26 -7.50 19.50
CA GLN A 116 -0.25 -6.71 20.63
C GLN A 116 -1.62 -7.21 21.16
N VAL A 117 -2.28 -8.07 20.39
CA VAL A 117 -3.53 -8.70 20.82
C VAL A 117 -3.20 -9.86 21.77
N THR A 118 -2.98 -9.53 23.03
CA THR A 118 -2.72 -10.47 24.13
C THR A 118 -3.91 -10.55 25.09
N GLU A 119 -4.05 -11.65 25.79
CA GLU A 119 -5.07 -11.81 26.80
C GLU A 119 -4.99 -10.69 27.85
N GLY A 120 -6.13 -10.12 28.22
CA GLY A 120 -6.21 -9.04 29.20
C GLY A 120 -5.84 -7.66 28.65
N ALA A 121 -5.36 -7.54 27.39
CA ALA A 121 -5.05 -6.26 26.81
C ALA A 121 -6.29 -5.39 26.64
N VAL A 122 -6.17 -4.12 26.98
CA VAL A 122 -7.27 -3.15 26.87
C VAL A 122 -7.48 -2.78 25.39
N ARG A 123 -8.72 -2.85 24.93
CA ARG A 123 -9.14 -2.40 23.60
C ARG A 123 -9.46 -0.92 23.63
N ILE A 124 -9.10 -0.23 22.54
CA ILE A 124 -9.39 1.19 22.39
C ILE A 124 -10.47 1.44 21.34
N GLY A 125 -11.31 2.42 21.66
CA GLY A 125 -12.30 3.01 20.74
C GLY A 125 -11.67 4.00 19.77
N LEU A 126 -12.50 4.60 18.93
CA LEU A 126 -12.06 5.62 17.94
C LEU A 126 -11.51 6.88 18.64
N ASP A 127 -12.05 7.19 19.81
CA ASP A 127 -11.67 8.36 20.62
C ASP A 127 -10.39 8.13 21.43
N GLY A 128 -9.82 6.93 21.37
CA GLY A 128 -8.67 6.54 22.19
C GLY A 128 -9.05 6.07 23.61
N GLU A 129 -10.33 6.02 23.93
CA GLU A 129 -10.84 5.57 25.24
C GLU A 129 -10.88 4.04 25.34
N PRO A 130 -10.74 3.49 26.55
CA PRO A 130 -10.82 2.05 26.76
C PRO A 130 -12.23 1.54 26.46
N ALA A 131 -12.33 0.52 25.60
CA ALA A 131 -13.59 0.01 25.06
C ALA A 131 -13.72 -1.52 25.18
N GLY A 132 -13.13 -2.10 26.20
CA GLY A 132 -13.20 -3.53 26.49
C GLY A 132 -11.85 -4.20 26.69
N ILE A 133 -11.86 -5.52 26.81
CA ILE A 133 -10.68 -6.33 27.09
C ILE A 133 -10.62 -7.45 26.06
N VAL A 134 -9.42 -7.88 25.73
CA VAL A 134 -9.16 -9.03 24.85
C VAL A 134 -9.35 -10.32 25.64
N THR A 135 -10.14 -11.24 25.11
CA THR A 135 -10.35 -12.57 25.72
C THR A 135 -9.21 -13.53 25.35
N ALA A 136 -9.07 -14.61 26.11
CA ALA A 136 -8.07 -15.67 25.85
C ALA A 136 -8.24 -16.31 24.46
N GLU A 137 -9.49 -16.53 24.02
CA GLU A 137 -9.80 -17.09 22.70
C GLU A 137 -9.34 -16.16 21.57
N GLU A 138 -9.53 -14.85 21.72
CA GLU A 138 -9.11 -13.86 20.73
C GLU A 138 -7.58 -13.72 20.65
N ALA A 139 -6.92 -13.83 21.81
CA ALA A 139 -5.47 -13.85 21.87
C ALA A 139 -4.90 -15.09 21.14
N THR A 140 -5.46 -16.27 21.41
CA THR A 140 -5.08 -17.51 20.72
C THR A 140 -5.26 -17.40 19.22
N TYR A 141 -6.41 -16.94 18.76
CA TYR A 141 -6.68 -16.71 17.34
C TYR A 141 -5.66 -15.73 16.70
N SER A 142 -5.29 -14.68 17.42
CA SER A 142 -4.28 -13.71 16.93
C SER A 142 -2.90 -14.33 16.80
N VAL A 143 -2.50 -15.21 17.71
CA VAL A 143 -1.24 -15.96 17.63
C VAL A 143 -1.24 -16.87 16.39
N GLU A 144 -2.31 -17.63 16.17
CA GLU A 144 -2.46 -18.51 14.99
C GLU A 144 -2.40 -17.71 13.69
N CYS A 145 -3.13 -16.61 13.57
CA CYS A 145 -3.11 -15.74 12.42
C CYS A 145 -1.71 -15.20 12.13
N ARG A 146 -0.97 -14.82 13.17
CA ARG A 146 0.40 -14.34 13.04
C ARG A 146 1.33 -15.45 12.55
N GLN A 147 1.25 -16.65 13.12
CA GLN A 147 2.06 -17.80 12.72
C GLN A 147 1.82 -18.16 11.25
N ALA A 148 0.54 -18.27 10.84
CA ALA A 148 0.17 -18.56 9.47
C ALA A 148 0.74 -17.53 8.46
N LYS A 149 0.80 -16.26 8.84
CA LYS A 149 1.40 -15.21 7.98
C LYS A 149 2.93 -15.34 7.89
N LEU A 150 3.58 -15.68 9.00
CA LEU A 150 5.04 -15.89 9.02
C LEU A 150 5.43 -17.09 8.17
N GLU A 151 4.65 -18.18 8.24
CA GLU A 151 4.87 -19.38 7.41
C GLU A 151 4.66 -19.09 5.93
N LYS A 152 3.59 -18.38 5.56
CA LYS A 152 3.37 -17.94 4.18
C LYS A 152 4.54 -17.12 3.66
N LYS A 153 5.08 -16.21 4.48
CA LYS A 153 6.25 -15.41 4.12
C LYS A 153 7.53 -16.25 3.96
N LYS A 154 7.68 -17.33 4.74
CA LYS A 154 8.80 -18.26 4.58
C LYS A 154 8.66 -19.16 3.35
N LYS A 155 7.43 -19.56 2.99
CA LYS A 155 7.13 -20.42 1.84
C LYS A 155 7.15 -19.68 0.50
N SER A 156 7.05 -18.34 0.48
CA SER A 156 7.32 -17.56 -0.73
C SER A 156 8.84 -17.36 -0.81
N PRO A 157 9.58 -18.15 -1.62
CA PRO A 157 11.00 -17.95 -1.76
C PRO A 157 11.22 -16.61 -2.45
N SER A 158 11.89 -15.71 -1.77
CA SER A 158 12.61 -14.65 -2.42
C SER A 158 13.55 -15.31 -3.39
N SER A 159 13.22 -15.30 -4.68
CA SER A 159 14.12 -15.73 -5.74
C SER A 159 15.34 -14.80 -5.69
N ASN A 160 16.35 -15.21 -4.97
CA ASN A 160 17.76 -14.98 -5.31
C ASN A 160 18.68 -15.54 -4.22
N THR A 161 19.52 -16.41 -4.69
CA THR A 161 20.88 -16.76 -4.23
C THR A 161 20.98 -18.23 -3.84
N GLU A 162 21.05 -19.07 -4.85
CA GLU A 162 21.94 -20.21 -4.84
C GLU A 162 22.93 -20.02 -6.00
N ALA A 163 24.02 -19.36 -5.69
CA ALA A 163 25.23 -19.49 -6.48
C ALA A 163 25.99 -20.72 -5.96
N SER A 164 25.95 -21.75 -6.78
CA SER A 164 26.77 -22.96 -6.75
C SER A 164 28.19 -22.71 -6.22
N ILE A 165 28.52 -23.35 -5.13
CA ILE A 165 29.89 -23.65 -4.77
C ILE A 165 30.12 -25.09 -5.19
N THR A 166 30.77 -25.27 -6.33
CA THR A 166 31.37 -26.57 -6.73
C THR A 166 32.72 -26.64 -6.06
N PRO A 167 33.04 -27.65 -5.27
CA PRO A 167 34.40 -27.89 -4.87
C PRO A 167 35.10 -28.71 -5.97
N GLU A 168 36.03 -28.08 -6.62
CA GLU A 168 36.97 -28.75 -7.50
C GLU A 168 38.04 -29.44 -6.64
N LYS A 169 38.26 -30.69 -7.00
CA LYS A 169 39.23 -31.64 -6.44
C LYS A 169 40.58 -31.42 -7.07
#